data_9dd95b0b0a89c23d790819f6bbcc9ca7
#
_entry.id   9dd95b0b0a89c23d790819f6bbcc9ca7
#
_cell.length_a   1.000
_cell.length_b   1.000
_cell.length_c   1.000
_cell.angle_alpha   90.00
_cell.angle_beta   90.00
_cell.angle_gamma   90.00
#
_symmetry.space_group_name_H-M   'P 1'
#
loop_
_entity.id
_entity.type
_entity.pdbx_description
1 polymer ?
#
loop_
_entity_poly.entity_id
_entity_poly.type
_entity_poly.pdbx_seq_one_letter_code
_entity_poly.pdbx_strand_id
1 'polypeptide(L)'
;MKNPQSLAEELYKHFPNPDLEIIKKNACCAFVLQWVLGIEQDDIDAIITVQNMRKKSIIKSDCVVKWYEAVPYLCGRPLKEVKFTNITSIKGIKKRTLVLYAKEGNAKGVGHWVGVENGRIKFNPLKYSVNVAEGKPVEMRELIF
;
A
#
# COMPACT_ATOMS: atom_id res chain seq x y z
N MET A 1 6.28 7.07 -8.74
CA MET A 1 5.50 5.79 -8.82
C MET A 1 4.19 6.01 -9.57
N LYS A 2 3.83 5.05 -10.38
CA LYS A 2 2.50 5.01 -11.03
C LYS A 2 1.70 3.81 -10.54
N ASN A 3 2.08 2.62 -10.98
CA ASN A 3 1.41 1.36 -10.63
C ASN A 3 2.46 0.26 -10.38
N PRO A 4 3.25 0.35 -9.30
CA PRO A 4 4.36 -0.57 -9.08
C PRO A 4 3.94 -2.03 -8.91
N GLN A 5 2.78 -2.30 -8.34
CA GLN A 5 2.28 -3.67 -8.20
C GLN A 5 1.91 -4.27 -9.57
N SER A 6 1.35 -3.48 -10.47
CA SER A 6 1.10 -3.91 -11.86
C SER A 6 2.40 -4.18 -12.60
N LEU A 7 3.45 -3.39 -12.35
CA LEU A 7 4.77 -3.68 -12.92
C LEU A 7 5.33 -4.99 -12.38
N ALA A 8 5.15 -5.27 -11.09
CA ALA A 8 5.57 -6.55 -10.50
C ALA A 8 4.85 -7.73 -11.16
N GLU A 9 3.56 -7.61 -11.46
CA GLU A 9 2.81 -8.61 -12.23
C GLU A 9 3.42 -8.82 -13.61
N GLU A 10 3.77 -7.76 -14.32
CA GLU A 10 4.36 -7.80 -15.65
C GLU A 10 5.74 -8.44 -15.62
N LEU A 11 6.58 -8.04 -14.67
CA LEU A 11 7.91 -8.62 -14.48
C LEU A 11 7.83 -10.11 -14.15
N TYR A 12 6.86 -10.53 -13.34
CA TYR A 12 6.68 -11.94 -12.99
C TYR A 12 6.39 -12.80 -14.22
N LYS A 13 5.66 -12.29 -15.20
CA LYS A 13 5.38 -13.02 -16.45
C LYS A 13 6.66 -13.38 -17.23
N HIS A 14 7.66 -12.49 -17.17
CA HIS A 14 8.93 -12.66 -17.86
C HIS A 14 10.01 -13.29 -17.00
N PHE A 15 9.97 -13.04 -15.71
CA PHE A 15 10.95 -13.49 -14.73
C PHE A 15 10.23 -14.08 -13.51
N PRO A 16 9.57 -15.24 -13.68
CA PRO A 16 8.80 -15.84 -12.57
C PRO A 16 9.73 -16.29 -11.45
N ASN A 17 9.60 -15.64 -10.30
CA ASN A 17 10.31 -16.02 -9.08
C ASN A 17 9.39 -15.82 -7.87
N PRO A 18 9.67 -16.53 -6.74
CA PRO A 18 8.79 -16.48 -5.57
C PRO A 18 8.64 -15.08 -4.97
N ASP A 19 9.68 -14.25 -5.03
CA ASP A 19 9.67 -12.91 -4.46
C ASP A 19 8.70 -11.99 -5.21
N LEU A 20 8.78 -11.96 -6.54
CA LEU A 20 7.86 -11.18 -7.37
C LEU A 20 6.41 -11.69 -7.26
N GLU A 21 6.23 -13.00 -7.09
CA GLU A 21 4.90 -13.56 -6.90
C GLU A 21 4.22 -13.02 -5.64
N ILE A 22 4.95 -12.96 -4.53
CA ILE A 22 4.43 -12.44 -3.27
C ILE A 22 4.17 -10.93 -3.39
N ILE A 23 5.09 -10.19 -3.96
CA ILE A 23 4.98 -8.73 -4.11
C ILE A 23 3.76 -8.35 -4.97
N LYS A 24 3.57 -9.01 -6.12
CA LYS A 24 2.42 -8.71 -6.98
C LYS A 24 1.07 -8.99 -6.32
N LYS A 25 1.02 -9.94 -5.39
CA LYS A 25 -0.22 -10.32 -4.71
C LYS A 25 -0.49 -9.50 -3.45
N ASN A 26 0.56 -9.13 -2.69
CA ASN A 26 0.40 -8.74 -1.29
C ASN A 26 0.98 -7.37 -0.93
N ALA A 27 1.72 -6.71 -1.82
CA ALA A 27 2.48 -5.52 -1.43
C ALA A 27 1.74 -4.18 -1.58
N CYS A 28 0.43 -4.17 -1.81
CA CYS A 28 -0.31 -2.92 -2.04
C CYS A 28 -0.12 -1.93 -0.88
N CYS A 29 -0.22 -2.37 0.36
CA CYS A 29 -0.06 -1.51 1.53
C CYS A 29 1.35 -0.91 1.60
N ALA A 30 2.39 -1.72 1.34
CA ALA A 30 3.78 -1.26 1.36
C ALA A 30 4.05 -0.21 0.26
N PHE A 31 3.43 -0.34 -0.90
CA PHE A 31 3.54 0.66 -1.96
C PHE A 31 2.81 1.97 -1.59
N VAL A 32 1.59 1.86 -1.07
CA VAL A 32 0.82 3.05 -0.65
C VAL A 32 1.53 3.79 0.47
N LEU A 33 2.14 3.06 1.42
CA LEU A 33 2.92 3.67 2.49
C LEU A 33 4.05 4.54 1.95
N GLN A 34 4.78 4.08 0.93
CA GLN A 34 5.82 4.88 0.28
C GLN A 34 5.25 6.18 -0.29
N TRP A 35 4.11 6.11 -0.95
CA TRP A 35 3.45 7.29 -1.50
C TRP A 35 2.98 8.26 -0.42
N VAL A 36 2.38 7.75 0.66
CA VAL A 36 1.90 8.58 1.79
C VAL A 36 3.07 9.33 2.43
N LEU A 37 4.24 8.69 2.54
CA LEU A 37 5.44 9.29 3.11
C LEU A 37 6.15 10.24 2.14
N GLY A 38 5.64 10.41 0.92
CA GLY A 38 6.21 11.33 -0.06
C GLY A 38 7.51 10.87 -0.69
N ILE A 39 7.76 9.57 -0.73
CA ILE A 39 8.97 9.02 -1.34
C ILE A 39 8.84 9.08 -2.85
N GLU A 40 9.67 9.93 -3.48
CA GLU A 40 9.72 10.11 -4.93
C GLU A 40 10.68 9.09 -5.55
N GLN A 41 10.13 8.14 -6.30
CA GLN A 41 10.92 7.14 -7.02
C GLN A 41 10.07 6.49 -8.11
N ASP A 42 10.71 5.79 -9.07
CA ASP A 42 9.98 5.07 -10.10
C ASP A 42 9.45 3.72 -9.59
N ASP A 43 8.70 3.04 -10.42
CA ASP A 43 8.06 1.77 -10.03
C ASP A 43 9.08 0.66 -9.77
N ILE A 44 10.18 0.62 -10.51
CA ILE A 44 11.27 -0.35 -10.29
C ILE A 44 11.89 -0.16 -8.91
N ASP A 45 12.24 1.08 -8.57
CA ASP A 45 12.85 1.39 -7.28
C ASP A 45 11.87 1.15 -6.13
N ALA A 46 10.59 1.38 -6.35
CA ALA A 46 9.55 1.04 -5.38
C ALA A 46 9.49 -0.47 -5.10
N ILE A 47 9.61 -1.30 -6.14
CA ILE A 47 9.67 -2.76 -6.01
C ILE A 47 10.93 -3.18 -5.24
N ILE A 48 12.09 -2.60 -5.58
CA ILE A 48 13.35 -2.88 -4.90
C ILE A 48 13.26 -2.51 -3.42
N THR A 49 12.61 -1.38 -3.10
CA THR A 49 12.37 -0.97 -1.71
C THR A 49 11.57 -2.03 -0.95
N VAL A 50 10.49 -2.55 -1.53
CA VAL A 50 9.69 -3.63 -0.91
C VAL A 50 10.53 -4.90 -0.74
N GLN A 51 11.33 -5.29 -1.73
CA GLN A 51 12.22 -6.43 -1.62
C GLN A 51 13.20 -6.27 -0.44
N ASN A 52 13.79 -5.10 -0.30
CA ASN A 52 14.72 -4.81 0.80
C ASN A 52 14.01 -4.82 2.15
N MET A 53 12.80 -4.31 2.24
CA MET A 53 12.00 -4.36 3.47
C MET A 53 11.67 -5.79 3.89
N ARG A 54 11.38 -6.67 2.93
CA ARG A 54 11.18 -8.10 3.20
C ARG A 54 12.45 -8.77 3.71
N LYS A 55 13.58 -8.53 3.04
CA LYS A 55 14.89 -9.08 3.44
C LYS A 55 15.29 -8.68 4.86
N LYS A 56 14.98 -7.46 5.26
CA LYS A 56 15.28 -6.92 6.59
C LYS A 56 14.20 -7.22 7.62
N SER A 57 13.16 -7.94 7.26
CA SER A 57 12.00 -8.24 8.12
C SER A 57 11.30 -7.00 8.67
N ILE A 58 11.37 -5.88 7.96
CA ILE A 58 10.66 -4.63 8.27
C ILE A 58 9.19 -4.76 7.86
N ILE A 59 8.92 -5.56 6.84
CA ILE A 59 7.61 -6.13 6.55
C ILE A 59 7.71 -7.64 6.66
N LYS A 60 6.58 -8.30 6.93
CA LYS A 60 6.54 -9.76 7.02
C LYS A 60 6.76 -10.38 5.64
N SER A 61 7.02 -11.69 5.60
CA SER A 61 7.22 -12.42 4.34
C SER A 61 6.03 -12.29 3.37
N ASP A 62 4.82 -12.11 3.88
CA ASP A 62 3.58 -11.87 3.11
C ASP A 62 3.28 -10.37 2.89
N CYS A 63 4.27 -9.51 3.12
CA CYS A 63 4.19 -8.06 2.95
C CYS A 63 3.30 -7.32 3.96
N VAL A 64 2.89 -7.94 5.05
CA VAL A 64 2.20 -7.25 6.14
C VAL A 64 3.15 -6.24 6.78
N VAL A 65 2.73 -4.98 6.84
CA VAL A 65 3.58 -3.87 7.28
C VAL A 65 3.72 -3.86 8.80
N LYS A 66 4.98 -3.78 9.25
CA LYS A 66 5.32 -3.52 10.65
C LYS A 66 5.52 -2.01 10.78
N TRP A 67 4.44 -1.28 11.10
CA TRP A 67 4.35 0.18 11.00
C TRP A 67 5.48 0.93 11.70
N TYR A 68 5.78 0.56 12.95
CA TYR A 68 6.77 1.26 13.78
C TYR A 68 8.21 0.98 13.36
N GLU A 69 8.44 -0.02 12.51
CA GLU A 69 9.74 -0.32 11.91
C GLU A 69 9.83 0.24 10.49
N ALA A 70 8.74 0.09 9.72
CA ALA A 70 8.70 0.49 8.31
C ALA A 70 8.76 2.00 8.12
N VAL A 71 8.02 2.77 8.90
CA VAL A 71 7.95 4.22 8.76
C VAL A 71 9.32 4.88 9.03
N PRO A 72 10.01 4.59 10.15
CA PRO A 72 11.36 5.15 10.36
C PRO A 72 12.37 4.70 9.31
N TYR A 73 12.28 3.44 8.87
CA TYR A 73 13.15 2.94 7.80
C TYR A 73 13.00 3.73 6.51
N LEU A 74 11.74 4.04 6.14
CA LEU A 74 11.45 4.72 4.87
C LEU A 74 11.71 6.23 4.91
N CYS A 75 11.41 6.91 6.00
CA CYS A 75 11.48 8.37 6.06
C CYS A 75 12.38 8.94 7.17
N GLY A 76 13.00 8.11 7.99
CA GLY A 76 13.89 8.54 9.07
C GLY A 76 13.19 9.21 10.26
N ARG A 77 11.86 9.20 10.31
CA ARG A 77 11.09 9.81 11.39
C ARG A 77 10.41 8.74 12.26
N PRO A 78 10.53 8.82 13.60
CA PRO A 78 9.84 7.89 14.47
C PRO A 78 8.33 8.09 14.37
N LEU A 79 7.60 6.98 14.31
CA LEU A 79 6.14 6.97 14.28
C LEU A 79 5.60 6.93 15.70
N LYS A 80 4.71 7.84 16.04
CA LYS A 80 4.06 7.89 17.36
C LYS A 80 2.87 6.95 17.43
N GLU A 81 2.01 6.97 16.41
CA GLU A 81 0.77 6.21 16.39
C GLU A 81 0.29 5.94 14.97
N VAL A 82 -0.35 4.79 14.75
CA VAL A 82 -1.15 4.51 13.56
C VAL A 82 -2.60 4.50 13.98
N LYS A 83 -3.37 5.45 13.53
CA LYS A 83 -4.79 5.58 13.87
C LYS A 83 -5.65 4.89 12.84
N PHE A 84 -6.46 3.93 13.27
CA PHE A 84 -7.41 3.19 12.44
C PHE A 84 -8.79 3.81 12.60
N THR A 85 -9.46 4.09 11.47
CA THR A 85 -10.81 4.64 11.48
C THR A 85 -11.65 3.93 10.43
N ASN A 86 -12.82 3.44 10.82
CA ASN A 86 -13.80 2.91 9.87
C ASN A 86 -14.45 4.09 9.14
N ILE A 87 -14.57 3.98 7.82
CA ILE A 87 -15.12 5.03 6.99
C ILE A 87 -16.13 4.46 6.00
N THR A 88 -16.96 5.33 5.45
CA THR A 88 -17.90 5.01 4.37
C THR A 88 -17.71 5.92 3.15
N SER A 89 -16.86 6.95 3.29
CA SER A 89 -16.58 7.90 2.22
C SER A 89 -15.16 8.44 2.38
N ILE A 90 -14.53 8.81 1.26
CA ILE A 90 -13.20 9.42 1.23
C ILE A 90 -13.25 10.95 1.09
N LYS A 91 -14.44 11.53 0.95
CA LYS A 91 -14.61 12.96 0.65
C LYS A 91 -13.96 13.91 1.65
N GLY A 92 -13.93 13.53 2.93
CA GLY A 92 -13.35 14.35 4.01
C GLY A 92 -11.84 14.20 4.17
N ILE A 93 -11.18 13.33 3.44
CA ILE A 93 -9.75 13.08 3.56
C ILE A 93 -8.98 14.15 2.79
N LYS A 94 -8.19 14.98 3.51
CA LYS A 94 -7.43 16.08 2.93
C LYS A 94 -6.00 15.70 2.57
N LYS A 95 -5.22 15.24 3.56
CA LYS A 95 -3.82 14.87 3.38
C LYS A 95 -3.68 13.44 2.90
N ARG A 96 -2.52 13.08 2.37
CA ARG A 96 -2.21 11.72 1.92
C ARG A 96 -2.50 10.70 3.01
N THR A 97 -3.33 9.73 2.71
CA THR A 97 -3.83 8.73 3.67
C THR A 97 -3.95 7.38 3.02
N LEU A 98 -3.65 6.32 3.77
CA LEU A 98 -3.90 4.95 3.35
C LEU A 98 -5.37 4.61 3.53
N VAL A 99 -6.01 4.11 2.48
CA VAL A 99 -7.42 3.71 2.53
C VAL A 99 -7.58 2.30 1.99
N LEU A 100 -8.30 1.47 2.75
CA LEU A 100 -8.66 0.11 2.34
C LEU A 100 -10.01 0.13 1.63
N TYR A 101 -10.03 -0.38 0.41
CA TYR A 101 -11.24 -0.67 -0.34
C TYR A 101 -11.53 -2.17 -0.26
N ALA A 102 -12.77 -2.53 -0.01
CA ALA A 102 -13.18 -3.91 0.05
C ALA A 102 -14.51 -4.12 -0.67
N LYS A 103 -14.61 -5.24 -1.37
CA LYS A 103 -15.84 -5.70 -2.00
C LYS A 103 -16.72 -6.29 -0.92
N GLU A 104 -18.05 -6.12 -1.05
CA GLU A 104 -19.02 -6.73 -0.15
C GLU A 104 -18.81 -8.25 -0.12
N GLY A 105 -18.86 -8.83 1.06
CA GLY A 105 -18.63 -10.27 1.27
C GLY A 105 -17.19 -10.65 1.55
N ASN A 106 -16.22 -9.73 1.41
CA ASN A 106 -14.85 -10.01 1.80
C ASN A 106 -14.74 -10.20 3.32
N ALA A 107 -13.82 -11.07 3.74
CA ALA A 107 -13.45 -11.18 5.15
C ALA A 107 -12.91 -9.84 5.65
N LYS A 108 -13.09 -9.56 6.95
CA LYS A 108 -12.60 -8.32 7.57
C LYS A 108 -11.09 -8.18 7.34
N GLY A 109 -10.69 -7.00 6.89
CA GLY A 109 -9.28 -6.67 6.61
C GLY A 109 -8.78 -7.14 5.25
N VAL A 110 -9.60 -7.85 4.48
CA VAL A 110 -9.26 -8.30 3.13
C VAL A 110 -9.75 -7.28 2.11
N GLY A 111 -8.85 -6.76 1.29
CA GLY A 111 -9.17 -5.77 0.27
C GLY A 111 -7.91 -5.26 -0.40
N HIS A 112 -8.01 -4.06 -0.94
CA HIS A 112 -6.91 -3.42 -1.67
C HIS A 112 -6.66 -2.01 -1.10
N TRP A 113 -5.39 -1.73 -0.79
CA TRP A 113 -4.96 -0.42 -0.29
C TRP A 113 -4.69 0.54 -1.43
N VAL A 114 -5.18 1.76 -1.28
CA VAL A 114 -4.92 2.88 -2.19
C VAL A 114 -4.52 4.12 -1.39
N GLY A 115 -3.92 5.08 -2.07
CA GLY A 115 -3.59 6.39 -1.51
C GLY A 115 -4.67 7.42 -1.88
N VAL A 116 -5.19 8.09 -0.88
CA VAL A 116 -6.20 9.14 -1.03
C VAL A 116 -5.63 10.48 -0.58
N GLU A 117 -5.95 11.53 -1.33
CA GLU A 117 -5.62 12.91 -1.01
C GLU A 117 -6.70 13.82 -1.58
N ASN A 118 -7.12 14.82 -0.83
CA ASN A 118 -8.15 15.77 -1.26
C ASN A 118 -9.44 15.10 -1.77
N GLY A 119 -9.90 14.08 -1.06
CA GLY A 119 -11.16 13.39 -1.35
C GLY A 119 -11.14 12.48 -2.57
N ARG A 120 -9.98 12.17 -3.12
CA ARG A 120 -9.85 11.36 -4.34
C ARG A 120 -8.76 10.31 -4.20
N ILE A 121 -8.91 9.19 -4.91
CA ILE A 121 -7.82 8.23 -5.08
C ILE A 121 -6.76 8.88 -5.97
N LYS A 122 -5.57 9.12 -5.41
CA LYS A 122 -4.43 9.70 -6.12
C LYS A 122 -3.37 8.68 -6.47
N PHE A 123 -3.33 7.57 -5.77
CA PHE A 123 -2.36 6.51 -6.01
C PHE A 123 -3.00 5.14 -5.84
N ASN A 124 -2.90 4.32 -6.89
CA ASN A 124 -3.31 2.92 -6.86
C ASN A 124 -2.14 2.08 -7.36
N PRO A 125 -1.56 1.20 -6.54
CA PRO A 125 -0.42 0.37 -6.97
C PRO A 125 -0.77 -0.61 -8.08
N LEU A 126 -2.06 -0.91 -8.29
CA LEU A 126 -2.56 -1.70 -9.42
C LEU A 126 -3.30 -0.79 -10.41
N LYS A 127 -3.10 -1.03 -11.70
CA LYS A 127 -3.89 -0.33 -12.74
C LYS A 127 -5.37 -0.62 -12.61
N TYR A 128 -5.72 -1.84 -12.19
CA TYR A 128 -7.09 -2.27 -11.95
C TYR A 128 -7.16 -3.11 -10.69
N SER A 129 -8.19 -2.85 -9.87
CA SER A 129 -8.50 -3.64 -8.70
C SER A 129 -10.02 -3.81 -8.62
N VAL A 130 -10.49 -5.06 -8.52
CA VAL A 130 -11.91 -5.36 -8.36
C VAL A 130 -12.46 -4.77 -7.05
N ASN A 131 -11.64 -4.71 -6.00
CA ASN A 131 -12.04 -4.12 -4.71
C ASN A 131 -12.32 -2.63 -4.82
N VAL A 132 -11.62 -1.93 -5.70
CA VAL A 132 -11.86 -0.50 -5.96
C VAL A 132 -13.03 -0.31 -6.90
N ALA A 133 -13.08 -1.07 -7.99
CA ALA A 133 -14.10 -0.93 -9.04
C ALA A 133 -15.50 -1.33 -8.56
N GLU A 134 -15.61 -2.39 -7.75
CA GLU A 134 -16.87 -2.96 -7.30
C GLU A 134 -17.09 -2.85 -5.79
N GLY A 135 -16.09 -2.33 -5.06
CA GLY A 135 -16.11 -2.19 -3.61
C GLY A 135 -16.31 -0.78 -3.14
N LYS A 136 -16.09 -0.59 -1.84
CA LYS A 136 -16.25 0.68 -1.14
C LYS A 136 -15.07 0.91 -0.21
N PRO A 137 -14.74 2.18 0.13
CA PRO A 137 -13.78 2.45 1.19
C PRO A 137 -14.38 1.99 2.52
N VAL A 138 -13.58 1.26 3.31
CA VAL A 138 -14.05 0.69 4.58
C VAL A 138 -13.21 1.13 5.77
N GLU A 139 -11.95 1.46 5.57
CA GLU A 139 -11.02 1.83 6.63
C GLU A 139 -9.99 2.82 6.11
N MET A 140 -9.58 3.74 6.98
CA MET A 140 -8.40 4.56 6.71
C MET A 140 -7.38 4.42 7.84
N ARG A 141 -6.11 4.62 7.51
CA ARG A 141 -5.02 4.65 8.48
C ARG A 141 -4.25 5.93 8.35
N GLU A 142 -4.12 6.64 9.47
CA GLU A 142 -3.39 7.89 9.58
C GLU A 142 -2.11 7.67 10.37
N LEU A 143 -1.00 8.21 9.85
CA LEU A 143 0.29 8.15 10.53
C LEU A 143 0.47 9.41 11.36
N ILE A 144 0.71 9.25 12.65
CA ILE A 144 0.89 10.35 13.60
C ILE A 144 2.33 10.34 14.09
N PHE A 145 3.02 11.44 13.87
CA PHE A 145 4.43 11.62 14.21
C PHE A 145 4.66 12.41 15.49
#